data_2755636890ace3c1d1e3103c1df76b55
#
_entry.id   2755636890ace3c1d1e3103c1df76b55
#
_cell.length_a   1.000
_cell.length_b   1.000
_cell.length_c   1.000
_cell.angle_alpha   90.00
_cell.angle_beta   90.00
_cell.angle_gamma   90.00
#
_symmetry.space_group_name_H-M   'P 1'
#
loop_
_entity.id
_entity.type
_entity.pdbx_description
1 polymer ?
#
loop_
_entity_poly.entity_id
_entity_poly.type
_entity_poly.pdbx_seq_one_letter_code
_entity_poly.pdbx_strand_id
1 'polypeptide(L)'
;QVPLRPRRPEHRDMFTTEVRMYRVDQTKAADRYGTPFQSYRRAAKREDMAWLNGRMLDECELSSGMNAWFEVVSDDLAKAGYAGSRIMGTDLFSLYWAFGDFKPVRGAAPWYYGGLSGVGNADYIVIPTCPMAPSIRAGMLRDLNKQGWALTEVRRTPLYILAQAKMPAKSE
;
A
#
# COMPACT_ATOMS: atom_id res chain seq x y z
N GLN A 1 4.47 37.44 15.84
CA GLN A 1 4.47 36.03 15.41
C GLN A 1 3.62 35.93 14.16
N VAL A 2 4.26 35.67 13.02
CA VAL A 2 3.54 35.39 11.79
C VAL A 2 2.93 34.00 11.94
N PRO A 3 1.60 33.83 11.82
CA PRO A 3 1.01 32.49 11.90
C PRO A 3 1.58 31.65 10.74
N LEU A 4 2.13 30.49 11.11
CA LEU A 4 2.56 29.49 10.14
C LEU A 4 1.35 29.18 9.25
N ARG A 5 1.38 29.63 8.01
CA ARG A 5 0.38 29.22 7.02
C ARG A 5 0.40 27.69 6.95
N PRO A 6 -0.77 27.04 6.97
CA PRO A 6 -0.81 25.61 6.75
C PRO A 6 -0.06 25.33 5.43
N ARG A 7 0.94 24.48 5.50
CA ARG A 7 1.70 24.07 4.30
C ARG A 7 0.70 23.60 3.27
N ARG A 8 0.75 24.19 2.09
CA ARG A 8 -0.10 23.78 0.99
C ARG A 8 0.12 22.30 0.72
N PRO A 9 -0.92 21.52 0.38
CA PRO A 9 -0.78 20.08 0.08
C PRO A 9 0.32 19.76 -0.93
N GLU A 10 0.59 20.67 -1.85
CA GLU A 10 1.64 20.53 -2.86
C GLU A 10 3.08 20.49 -2.31
N HIS A 11 3.29 20.89 -1.06
CA HIS A 11 4.60 20.82 -0.42
C HIS A 11 4.80 19.55 0.43
N ARG A 12 3.78 18.72 0.58
CA ARG A 12 3.87 17.50 1.36
C ARG A 12 4.68 16.40 0.68
N ASP A 13 4.71 16.41 -0.63
CA ASP A 13 5.33 15.37 -1.45
C ASP A 13 6.62 15.84 -2.15
N MET A 14 7.43 16.58 -1.42
CA MET A 14 8.71 17.10 -1.96
C MET A 14 9.67 16.01 -2.41
N PHE A 15 9.45 14.78 -1.99
CA PHE A 15 10.28 13.63 -2.34
C PHE A 15 9.76 12.85 -3.54
N THR A 16 8.63 13.22 -4.10
CA THR A 16 8.13 12.61 -5.31
C THR A 16 8.62 13.38 -6.52
N THR A 17 8.95 12.66 -7.59
CA THR A 17 9.48 13.26 -8.82
C THR A 17 8.49 14.16 -9.54
N GLU A 18 7.21 14.07 -9.20
CA GLU A 18 6.12 14.77 -9.89
C GLU A 18 5.17 15.46 -8.91
N VAL A 19 5.70 16.45 -8.21
CA VAL A 19 4.92 17.29 -7.27
C VAL A 19 3.67 17.89 -7.92
N ARG A 20 3.67 18.13 -9.23
CA ARG A 20 2.51 18.64 -9.97
C ARG A 20 1.36 17.64 -10.03
N MET A 21 1.66 16.37 -10.12
CA MET A 21 0.65 15.31 -10.14
C MET A 21 -0.06 15.20 -8.80
N TYR A 22 0.61 15.63 -7.78
CA TYR A 22 0.08 15.68 -6.43
C TYR A 22 -0.93 16.81 -6.21
N ARG A 23 -0.87 17.83 -7.03
CA ARG A 23 -1.87 18.90 -7.06
C ARG A 23 -3.20 18.44 -7.62
N VAL A 24 -3.25 17.26 -8.16
CA VAL A 24 -4.53 16.66 -8.48
C VAL A 24 -5.16 16.34 -7.14
N ASP A 25 -5.93 17.30 -6.68
CA ASP A 25 -6.82 17.18 -5.56
C ASP A 25 -7.45 15.78 -5.59
N GLN A 26 -7.48 15.12 -4.45
CA GLN A 26 -8.05 13.79 -4.31
C GLN A 26 -9.46 13.72 -4.91
N THR A 27 -10.24 14.78 -4.76
CA THR A 27 -11.57 14.92 -5.34
C THR A 27 -11.52 14.86 -6.86
N LYS A 28 -10.62 15.63 -7.46
CA LYS A 28 -10.46 15.64 -8.93
C LYS A 28 -9.92 14.32 -9.48
N ALA A 29 -9.09 13.63 -8.71
CA ALA A 29 -8.62 12.31 -9.10
C ALA A 29 -9.74 11.27 -9.03
N ALA A 30 -10.56 11.31 -7.99
CA ALA A 30 -11.73 10.45 -7.84
C ALA A 30 -12.78 10.71 -8.92
N ASP A 31 -13.09 11.99 -9.17
CA ASP A 31 -14.06 12.40 -10.20
C ASP A 31 -13.63 11.97 -11.61
N ARG A 32 -12.32 12.03 -11.86
CA ARG A 32 -11.79 11.75 -13.19
C ARG A 32 -11.81 10.28 -13.55
N TYR A 33 -11.61 9.40 -12.59
CA TYR A 33 -11.31 7.98 -12.89
C TYR A 33 -12.13 6.98 -12.07
N GLY A 34 -12.96 7.43 -11.15
CA GLY A 34 -13.61 6.55 -10.19
C GLY A 34 -12.65 5.96 -9.14
N THR A 35 -11.35 6.06 -9.35
CA THR A 35 -10.31 5.72 -8.38
C THR A 35 -9.22 6.77 -8.38
N PRO A 36 -8.73 7.22 -7.22
CA PRO A 36 -7.57 8.09 -7.15
C PRO A 36 -6.38 7.45 -7.87
N PHE A 37 -5.53 8.27 -8.48
CA PHE A 37 -4.27 7.87 -9.08
C PHE A 37 -4.34 7.02 -10.36
N GLN A 38 -5.51 6.75 -10.92
CA GLN A 38 -5.60 5.96 -12.16
C GLN A 38 -4.85 6.60 -13.34
N SER A 39 -4.73 7.94 -13.36
CA SER A 39 -3.95 8.65 -14.39
C SER A 39 -2.44 8.36 -14.33
N TYR A 40 -1.96 7.79 -13.25
CA TYR A 40 -0.54 7.48 -13.03
C TYR A 40 -0.21 6.02 -13.31
N ARG A 41 -1.16 5.29 -13.83
CA ARG A 41 -0.98 3.88 -14.19
C ARG A 41 -0.01 3.74 -15.34
N ARG A 42 0.86 2.78 -15.24
CA ARG A 42 1.74 2.31 -16.32
C ARG A 42 1.46 0.84 -16.59
N ALA A 43 1.74 0.41 -17.83
CA ALA A 43 1.71 -1.01 -18.12
C ALA A 43 2.80 -1.73 -17.30
N ALA A 44 2.43 -2.79 -16.58
CA ALA A 44 3.38 -3.62 -15.88
C ALA A 44 4.21 -4.45 -16.87
N LYS A 45 5.45 -4.76 -16.48
CA LYS A 45 6.26 -5.73 -17.19
C LYS A 45 5.81 -7.15 -16.84
N ARG A 46 6.10 -8.11 -17.70
CA ARG A 46 5.71 -9.51 -17.51
C ARG A 46 6.22 -10.09 -16.18
N GLU A 47 7.40 -9.74 -15.77
CA GLU A 47 8.02 -10.15 -14.50
C GLU A 47 7.39 -9.52 -13.26
N ASP A 48 6.61 -8.47 -13.43
CA ASP A 48 5.97 -7.73 -12.35
C ASP A 48 4.54 -8.23 -12.06
N MET A 49 4.09 -9.27 -12.76
CA MET A 49 2.77 -9.85 -12.59
C MET A 49 2.64 -10.48 -11.20
N ALA A 50 1.60 -10.08 -10.50
CA ALA A 50 1.33 -10.53 -9.14
C ALA A 50 0.05 -11.34 -9.06
N TRP A 51 0.06 -12.37 -8.22
CA TRP A 51 -1.05 -13.28 -8.01
C TRP A 51 -1.45 -13.31 -6.55
N LEU A 52 -2.75 -13.23 -6.31
CA LEU A 52 -3.33 -13.38 -4.98
C LEU A 52 -4.41 -14.45 -5.04
N ASN A 53 -4.23 -15.53 -4.27
CA ASN A 53 -5.19 -16.64 -4.20
C ASN A 53 -5.58 -17.19 -5.59
N GLY A 54 -4.60 -17.33 -6.48
CA GLY A 54 -4.79 -17.85 -7.83
C GLY A 54 -5.38 -16.86 -8.85
N ARG A 55 -5.60 -15.60 -8.48
CA ARG A 55 -6.05 -14.54 -9.39
C ARG A 55 -4.94 -13.54 -9.63
N MET A 56 -4.76 -13.17 -10.89
CA MET A 56 -3.84 -12.13 -11.28
C MET A 56 -4.39 -10.76 -10.86
N LEU A 57 -3.51 -9.96 -10.25
CA LEU A 57 -3.84 -8.59 -9.87
C LEU A 57 -3.67 -7.63 -11.04
N ASP A 58 -4.26 -6.43 -10.92
CA ASP A 58 -4.16 -5.39 -11.93
C ASP A 58 -2.70 -5.03 -12.23
N GLU A 59 -2.41 -4.88 -13.50
CA GLU A 59 -1.12 -4.48 -14.02
C GLU A 59 -1.01 -2.95 -14.06
N CYS A 60 -0.70 -2.35 -12.92
CA CYS A 60 -0.48 -0.91 -12.83
C CYS A 60 0.60 -0.56 -11.81
N GLU A 61 1.13 0.63 -11.95
CA GLU A 61 2.16 1.18 -11.09
C GLU A 61 1.77 2.59 -10.65
N LEU A 62 1.97 2.89 -9.37
CA LEU A 62 1.89 4.24 -8.85
C LEU A 62 3.22 4.95 -9.08
N SER A 63 3.29 5.80 -10.10
CA SER A 63 4.54 6.46 -10.50
C SER A 63 4.89 7.69 -9.66
N SER A 64 3.93 8.25 -8.94
CA SER A 64 4.15 9.38 -8.01
C SER A 64 2.97 9.52 -7.05
N GLY A 65 3.05 10.45 -6.09
CA GLY A 65 1.96 10.69 -5.14
C GLY A 65 1.97 9.74 -3.95
N MET A 66 3.14 9.25 -3.56
CA MET A 66 3.31 8.30 -2.45
C MET A 66 2.69 8.79 -1.14
N ASN A 67 2.97 10.02 -0.72
CA ASN A 67 2.44 10.53 0.55
C ASN A 67 0.91 10.64 0.53
N ALA A 68 0.33 11.10 -0.59
CA ALA A 68 -1.11 11.15 -0.76
C ALA A 68 -1.73 9.76 -0.72
N TRP A 69 -1.07 8.82 -1.33
CA TRP A 69 -1.55 7.45 -1.34
C TRP A 69 -1.60 6.90 0.10
N PHE A 70 -0.54 7.09 0.90
CA PHE A 70 -0.56 6.69 2.31
C PHE A 70 -1.59 7.45 3.14
N GLU A 71 -1.77 8.74 2.93
CA GLU A 71 -2.79 9.52 3.64
C GLU A 71 -4.20 9.00 3.33
N VAL A 72 -4.52 8.80 2.05
CA VAL A 72 -5.84 8.32 1.62
C VAL A 72 -6.13 6.92 2.14
N VAL A 73 -5.18 6.01 1.99
CA VAL A 73 -5.36 4.61 2.40
C VAL A 73 -5.41 4.50 3.93
N SER A 74 -4.56 5.23 4.65
CA SER A 74 -4.59 5.24 6.11
C SER A 74 -5.90 5.80 6.66
N ASP A 75 -6.43 6.87 6.06
CA ASP A 75 -7.72 7.44 6.42
C ASP A 75 -8.88 6.45 6.16
N ASP A 76 -8.88 5.82 5.00
CA ASP A 76 -9.88 4.81 4.65
C ASP A 76 -9.85 3.59 5.60
N LEU A 77 -8.65 3.09 5.91
CA LEU A 77 -8.47 1.99 6.87
C LEU A 77 -8.96 2.37 8.27
N ALA A 78 -8.66 3.58 8.73
CA ALA A 78 -9.11 4.06 10.04
C ALA A 78 -10.64 4.17 10.09
N LYS A 79 -11.26 4.73 9.06
CA LYS A 79 -12.73 4.83 8.94
C LYS A 79 -13.41 3.46 8.84
N ALA A 80 -12.72 2.49 8.27
CA ALA A 80 -13.21 1.12 8.18
C ALA A 80 -13.04 0.30 9.48
N GLY A 81 -12.47 0.89 10.54
CA GLY A 81 -12.34 0.27 11.85
C GLY A 81 -11.01 -0.44 12.11
N TYR A 82 -10.00 -0.22 11.29
CA TYR A 82 -8.67 -0.86 11.44
C TYR A 82 -7.64 0.02 12.15
N ALA A 83 -8.03 1.19 12.67
CA ALA A 83 -7.14 2.04 13.46
C ALA A 83 -6.52 1.26 14.65
N GLY A 84 -5.27 1.56 14.97
CA GLY A 84 -4.53 0.89 16.03
C GLY A 84 -3.91 -0.45 15.64
N SER A 85 -4.17 -0.94 14.43
CA SER A 85 -3.60 -2.20 13.92
C SER A 85 -2.15 -2.01 13.44
N ARG A 86 -1.44 -3.14 13.34
CA ARG A 86 -0.12 -3.25 12.71
C ARG A 86 -0.32 -3.61 11.26
N ILE A 87 -0.06 -2.68 10.36
CA ILE A 87 -0.28 -2.84 8.92
C ILE A 87 1.07 -2.96 8.20
N MET A 88 1.23 -4.03 7.43
CA MET A 88 2.34 -4.23 6.51
C MET A 88 1.85 -4.07 5.07
N GLY A 89 2.60 -3.38 4.23
CA GLY A 89 2.31 -3.26 2.80
C GLY A 89 3.16 -4.23 1.98
N THR A 90 2.58 -4.81 0.94
CA THR A 90 3.31 -5.57 -0.08
C THR A 90 3.83 -4.64 -1.17
N ASP A 91 4.67 -3.70 -0.81
CA ASP A 91 5.21 -2.68 -1.69
C ASP A 91 6.59 -2.23 -1.19
N LEU A 92 7.22 -1.30 -1.90
CA LEU A 92 8.52 -0.75 -1.55
C LEU A 92 8.50 -0.08 -0.16
N PHE A 93 7.45 0.66 0.16
CA PHE A 93 7.28 1.34 1.43
C PHE A 93 6.09 0.83 2.22
N SER A 94 6.23 0.80 3.54
CA SER A 94 5.20 0.39 4.49
C SER A 94 5.10 1.42 5.62
N LEU A 95 4.49 2.58 5.31
CA LEU A 95 4.52 3.77 6.17
C LEU A 95 3.15 4.12 6.78
N TYR A 96 2.24 3.16 6.91
CA TYR A 96 0.88 3.40 7.44
C TYR A 96 0.92 4.00 8.85
N TRP A 97 1.84 3.56 9.70
CA TRP A 97 2.06 4.08 11.05
C TRP A 97 2.50 5.55 11.08
N ALA A 98 3.11 6.03 10.01
CA ALA A 98 3.59 7.42 9.90
C ALA A 98 2.49 8.38 9.41
N PHE A 99 1.44 7.86 8.77
CA PHE A 99 0.38 8.66 8.15
C PHE A 99 -0.98 8.52 8.81
N GLY A 100 -1.12 7.65 9.79
CA GLY A 100 -2.38 7.41 10.48
C GLY A 100 -2.19 6.81 11.86
N ASP A 101 -3.31 6.52 12.52
CA ASP A 101 -3.32 5.86 13.82
C ASP A 101 -3.12 4.35 13.66
N PHE A 102 -1.88 3.97 13.37
CA PHE A 102 -1.45 2.58 13.23
C PHE A 102 -0.15 2.36 14.01
N LYS A 103 0.08 1.12 14.40
CA LYS A 103 1.31 0.73 15.10
C LYS A 103 2.34 0.23 14.10
N PRO A 104 3.63 0.52 14.29
CA PRO A 104 4.68 -0.06 13.47
C PRO A 104 4.71 -1.59 13.64
N VAL A 105 5.03 -2.29 12.56
CA VAL A 105 5.21 -3.75 12.58
C VAL A 105 6.57 -4.08 13.13
N ARG A 106 6.62 -4.82 14.24
CA ARG A 106 7.86 -5.23 14.87
C ARG A 106 8.67 -6.11 13.93
N GLY A 107 9.94 -5.78 13.77
CA GLY A 107 10.86 -6.52 12.90
C GLY A 107 10.72 -6.20 11.41
N ALA A 108 9.79 -5.32 11.03
CA ALA A 108 9.67 -4.85 9.66
C ALA A 108 10.53 -3.61 9.43
N ALA A 109 11.06 -3.49 8.22
CA ALA A 109 11.68 -2.26 7.76
C ALA A 109 10.61 -1.31 7.16
N PRO A 110 10.82 0.01 7.22
CA PRO A 110 9.89 0.96 6.58
C PRO A 110 9.91 0.87 5.05
N TRP A 111 10.93 0.26 4.48
CA TRP A 111 11.06 -0.02 3.05
C TRP A 111 11.52 -1.46 2.83
N TYR A 112 11.08 -2.04 1.72
CA TYR A 112 11.44 -3.41 1.34
C TYR A 112 12.06 -3.44 -0.05
N TYR A 113 13.15 -4.16 -0.18
CA TYR A 113 13.72 -4.57 -1.48
C TYR A 113 13.40 -6.03 -1.81
N GLY A 114 12.38 -6.54 -1.17
CA GLY A 114 11.97 -7.94 -1.18
C GLY A 114 12.10 -8.57 0.20
N GLY A 115 11.57 -9.79 0.33
CA GLY A 115 11.54 -10.50 1.61
C GLY A 115 10.31 -10.17 2.45
N LEU A 116 10.19 -10.86 3.57
CA LEU A 116 9.01 -10.85 4.42
C LEU A 116 9.33 -10.53 5.89
N SER A 117 10.36 -9.72 6.13
CA SER A 117 10.75 -9.35 7.48
C SER A 117 9.58 -8.74 8.26
N GLY A 118 9.27 -9.31 9.41
CA GLY A 118 8.22 -8.83 10.30
C GLY A 118 6.79 -9.26 9.93
N VAL A 119 6.57 -10.00 8.84
CA VAL A 119 5.22 -10.40 8.40
C VAL A 119 4.40 -11.11 9.48
N GLY A 120 5.03 -11.93 10.31
CA GLY A 120 4.36 -12.63 11.42
C GLY A 120 3.86 -11.72 12.53
N ASN A 121 4.30 -10.48 12.58
CA ASN A 121 3.90 -9.48 13.57
C ASN A 121 2.85 -8.50 13.03
N ALA A 122 2.50 -8.58 11.76
CA ALA A 122 1.45 -7.77 11.16
C ALA A 122 0.07 -8.34 11.50
N ASP A 123 -0.86 -7.46 11.86
CA ASP A 123 -2.26 -7.82 12.04
C ASP A 123 -2.95 -7.97 10.67
N TYR A 124 -2.56 -7.11 9.72
CA TYR A 124 -3.09 -7.09 8.36
C TYR A 124 -2.00 -6.75 7.36
N ILE A 125 -2.24 -7.18 6.13
CA ILE A 125 -1.40 -6.86 4.97
C ILE A 125 -2.22 -6.05 3.99
N VAL A 126 -1.70 -4.89 3.57
CA VAL A 126 -2.24 -4.10 2.47
C VAL A 126 -1.56 -4.51 1.18
N ILE A 127 -2.37 -4.89 0.21
CA ILE A 127 -1.93 -5.22 -1.15
C ILE A 127 -2.40 -4.09 -2.06
N PRO A 128 -1.51 -3.19 -2.49
CA PRO A 128 -1.90 -2.07 -3.35
C PRO A 128 -2.40 -2.56 -4.70
N THR A 129 -3.45 -1.96 -5.23
CA THR A 129 -3.90 -2.20 -6.60
C THR A 129 -2.85 -1.73 -7.61
N CYS A 130 -2.33 -0.50 -7.42
CA CYS A 130 -1.21 0.04 -8.19
C CYS A 130 -0.03 0.29 -7.25
N PRO A 131 0.90 -0.65 -7.11
CA PRO A 131 2.04 -0.49 -6.22
C PRO A 131 3.05 0.52 -6.75
N MET A 132 3.88 1.05 -5.87
CA MET A 132 5.02 1.91 -6.23
C MET A 132 6.11 1.10 -6.91
N ALA A 133 6.27 -0.17 -6.49
CA ALA A 133 7.23 -1.11 -7.08
C ALA A 133 6.54 -2.44 -7.41
N PRO A 134 6.01 -2.60 -8.63
CA PRO A 134 5.30 -3.82 -9.04
C PRO A 134 6.09 -5.11 -8.84
N SER A 135 7.39 -5.10 -9.12
CA SER A 135 8.28 -6.25 -8.90
C SER A 135 8.37 -6.66 -7.43
N ILE A 136 8.36 -5.70 -6.52
CA ILE A 136 8.38 -5.97 -5.08
C ILE A 136 7.05 -6.56 -4.63
N ARG A 137 5.92 -5.99 -5.04
CA ARG A 137 4.60 -6.58 -4.76
C ARG A 137 4.52 -8.03 -5.26
N ALA A 138 4.91 -8.27 -6.50
CA ALA A 138 4.91 -9.60 -7.08
C ALA A 138 5.81 -10.57 -6.30
N GLY A 139 7.02 -10.15 -5.95
CA GLY A 139 7.98 -10.94 -5.19
C GLY A 139 7.49 -11.26 -3.78
N MET A 140 6.94 -10.29 -3.06
CA MET A 140 6.42 -10.50 -1.71
C MET A 140 5.23 -11.46 -1.69
N LEU A 141 4.29 -11.31 -2.61
CA LEU A 141 3.14 -12.23 -2.72
C LEU A 141 3.58 -13.65 -3.09
N ARG A 142 4.54 -13.78 -3.98
CA ARG A 142 5.13 -15.09 -4.33
C ARG A 142 5.82 -15.73 -3.13
N ASP A 143 6.58 -14.97 -2.35
CA ASP A 143 7.28 -15.46 -1.17
C ASP A 143 6.30 -15.85 -0.05
N LEU A 144 5.23 -15.08 0.16
CA LEU A 144 4.15 -15.45 1.07
C LEU A 144 3.54 -16.80 0.69
N ASN A 145 3.25 -17.01 -0.58
CA ASN A 145 2.72 -18.28 -1.07
C ASN A 145 3.72 -19.43 -0.89
N LYS A 146 5.00 -19.22 -1.22
CA LYS A 146 6.06 -20.24 -1.05
C LYS A 146 6.28 -20.63 0.40
N GLN A 147 6.16 -19.70 1.34
CA GLN A 147 6.30 -19.96 2.77
C GLN A 147 5.05 -20.58 3.40
N GLY A 148 3.98 -20.72 2.64
CA GLY A 148 2.74 -21.34 3.10
C GLY A 148 1.80 -20.40 3.87
N TRP A 149 1.98 -19.08 3.77
CA TRP A 149 1.04 -18.13 4.35
C TRP A 149 -0.30 -18.18 3.63
N ALA A 150 -1.37 -18.42 4.37
CA ALA A 150 -2.74 -18.27 3.87
C ALA A 150 -3.16 -16.80 4.00
N LEU A 151 -3.56 -16.20 2.89
CA LEU A 151 -4.04 -14.82 2.81
C LEU A 151 -5.56 -14.82 2.72
N THR A 152 -6.22 -14.32 3.75
CA THR A 152 -7.68 -14.15 3.78
C THR A 152 -8.02 -12.69 3.57
N GLU A 153 -8.69 -12.39 2.46
CA GLU A 153 -9.18 -11.06 2.15
C GLU A 153 -10.25 -10.64 3.15
N VAL A 154 -10.08 -9.48 3.79
CA VAL A 154 -11.06 -8.93 4.74
C VAL A 154 -11.69 -7.62 4.25
N ARG A 155 -11.07 -6.95 3.30
CA ARG A 155 -11.59 -5.74 2.68
C ARG A 155 -11.02 -5.58 1.27
N ARG A 156 -11.84 -5.07 0.36
CA ARG A 156 -11.42 -4.72 -1.00
C ARG A 156 -11.93 -3.32 -1.34
N THR A 157 -11.04 -2.49 -1.84
CA THR A 157 -11.34 -1.16 -2.36
C THR A 157 -10.68 -1.00 -3.74
N PRO A 158 -11.00 0.04 -4.50
CA PRO A 158 -10.29 0.31 -5.76
C PRO A 158 -8.79 0.55 -5.59
N LEU A 159 -8.33 0.95 -4.39
CA LEU A 159 -6.92 1.28 -4.14
C LEU A 159 -6.13 0.12 -3.57
N TYR A 160 -6.75 -0.77 -2.81
CA TYR A 160 -6.05 -1.85 -2.12
C TYR A 160 -6.97 -3.01 -1.77
N ILE A 161 -6.33 -4.14 -1.50
CA ILE A 161 -6.92 -5.28 -0.81
C ILE A 161 -6.29 -5.37 0.57
N LEU A 162 -7.11 -5.55 1.60
CA LEU A 162 -6.64 -5.84 2.95
C LEU A 162 -6.82 -7.32 3.23
N ALA A 163 -5.77 -7.98 3.68
CA ALA A 163 -5.79 -9.41 4.00
C ALA A 163 -5.18 -9.69 5.37
N GLN A 164 -5.58 -10.78 5.97
CA GLN A 164 -4.87 -11.40 7.08
C GLN A 164 -3.97 -12.51 6.55
N ALA A 165 -2.72 -12.55 7.03
CA ALA A 165 -1.80 -13.63 6.74
C ALA A 165 -1.73 -14.56 7.96
N LYS A 166 -1.96 -15.85 7.74
CA LYS A 166 -1.86 -16.88 8.77
C LYS A 166 -1.00 -18.04 8.27
N MET A 167 -0.10 -18.50 9.12
CA MET A 167 0.55 -19.79 8.91
C MET A 167 -0.43 -20.91 9.26
N PRO A 168 -0.54 -21.96 8.42
CA PRO A 168 -1.28 -23.14 8.81
C PRO A 168 -0.61 -23.75 10.06
N ALA A 169 -1.42 -24.26 10.99
CA ALA A 169 -0.91 -25.03 12.12
C ALA A 169 -0.03 -26.17 11.58
N LYS A 170 1.17 -26.33 12.14
CA LYS A 170 1.98 -27.52 11.85
C LYS A 170 1.15 -28.71 12.26
N SER A 171 0.82 -29.60 11.31
CA SER A 171 0.30 -30.92 11.63
C SER A 171 1.40 -31.64 12.40
N GLU A 172 1.15 -31.88 13.69
CA GLU A 172 1.96 -32.79 14.49
C GLU A 172 1.91 -34.22 13.93
#